data_fe0f21ecd04893653eb94e052aa6cc24
#
_entry.id   fe0f21ecd04893653eb94e052aa6cc24
#
_cell.length_a   1.000
_cell.length_b   1.000
_cell.length_c   1.000
_cell.angle_alpha   90.00
_cell.angle_beta   90.00
_cell.angle_gamma   90.00
#
_symmetry.space_group_name_H-M   'P 1'
#
loop_
_entity.id
_entity.type
_entity.pdbx_description
1 polymer ?
#
loop_
_entity_poly.entity_id
_entity_poly.type
_entity_poly.pdbx_seq_one_letter_code
_entity_poly.pdbx_strand_id
1 'polypeptide(L)'
;MTSRLVLGCGTFGRRLALELEERHEPLLVLDSDGGRVDGLRDEGIPARQAETTDPEDVRRLAADLLGDVDTVVVAGDDPAENRTAAGMAREAFPGAFVLAYTGRDPTPADRAAVGESADEVVDEGVATAESLRGRIDEPGYRTRRLRRVLRSLDGPLAVVAHDNPDPDAIASAVALERIAETAGLDAEVCYYGEISHQENRAFVNLLDYDLTALGPESDLDRFGSFALVDHSRPGVNDGLPAGTEIAVVVDHHPPRAPVEAEFVDLRSNVGATSTLLTRYLQDLGIEPGRELATGLLFGIRVDTDDFSREVDTEDFRAAAYLLSHADTATLERIESPSMSPETLEAIGTAIDNRRIRDDVLVSCLGEVSDRDALAQAADHLLDLEEVSVTFVFGFTGTDEEGVVYASARARGTELDLGEALRDAFAQVGSAGGHADMAGAQIPVGMLIDPDDEEPATVIEAVVTERFYDALEVGPNRAAAAVYARSDYFGTNGGYRAAGNGDGDGDRDGEGDTDGLGPMDGVEPDVDD
;
A
#
# COMPACT_ATOMS: atom_id res chain seq x y z
N MET A 1 -15.87 35.39 0.55
CA MET A 1 -14.83 35.36 1.62
C MET A 1 -15.58 35.42 2.91
N THR A 2 -15.29 34.53 3.84
CA THR A 2 -15.99 34.45 5.15
C THR A 2 -15.48 35.54 6.06
N SER A 3 -16.35 36.44 6.52
CA SER A 3 -15.99 37.53 7.44
C SER A 3 -16.12 37.09 8.89
N ARG A 4 -15.09 37.34 9.70
CA ARG A 4 -14.99 36.87 11.08
C ARG A 4 -14.87 38.02 12.09
N LEU A 5 -15.74 37.98 13.08
CA LEU A 5 -15.70 38.88 14.22
C LEU A 5 -15.24 38.09 15.45
N VAL A 6 -14.16 38.52 16.11
CA VAL A 6 -13.70 37.94 17.39
C VAL A 6 -14.06 38.88 18.52
N LEU A 7 -14.76 38.37 19.54
CA LEU A 7 -15.19 39.07 20.72
C LEU A 7 -14.39 38.59 21.94
N GLY A 8 -13.62 39.49 22.52
CA GLY A 8 -12.66 39.20 23.57
C GLY A 8 -11.34 38.63 22.98
N CYS A 9 -10.25 39.13 23.52
CA CYS A 9 -8.91 38.70 23.11
C CYS A 9 -8.10 38.29 24.35
N GLY A 10 -8.55 37.21 24.97
CA GLY A 10 -7.78 36.52 25.99
C GLY A 10 -6.58 35.78 25.41
N THR A 11 -5.93 34.94 26.18
CA THR A 11 -4.76 34.18 25.76
C THR A 11 -5.08 33.31 24.55
N PHE A 12 -6.23 32.64 24.55
CA PHE A 12 -6.72 31.82 23.43
C PHE A 12 -7.09 32.70 22.22
N GLY A 13 -7.86 33.78 22.45
CA GLY A 13 -8.35 34.66 21.38
C GLY A 13 -7.22 35.36 20.62
N ARG A 14 -6.15 35.80 21.33
CA ARG A 14 -4.98 36.39 20.68
C ARG A 14 -4.29 35.39 19.73
N ARG A 15 -4.08 34.17 20.20
CA ARG A 15 -3.44 33.13 19.37
C ARG A 15 -4.28 32.79 18.15
N LEU A 16 -5.59 32.63 18.34
CA LEU A 16 -6.53 32.38 17.26
C LEU A 16 -6.54 33.54 16.23
N ALA A 17 -6.53 34.80 16.70
CA ALA A 17 -6.53 35.96 15.82
C ALA A 17 -5.25 36.02 14.94
N LEU A 18 -4.08 35.66 15.48
CA LEU A 18 -2.84 35.54 14.72
C LEU A 18 -2.93 34.48 13.64
N GLU A 19 -3.40 33.28 13.95
CA GLU A 19 -3.55 32.17 13.00
C GLU A 19 -4.59 32.48 11.90
N LEU A 20 -5.64 33.26 12.22
CA LEU A 20 -6.65 33.67 11.23
C LEU A 20 -6.11 34.76 10.29
N GLU A 21 -5.30 35.70 10.80
CA GLU A 21 -4.70 36.75 9.97
C GLU A 21 -3.75 36.16 8.90
N GLU A 22 -3.01 35.11 9.21
CA GLU A 22 -2.16 34.41 8.23
C GLU A 22 -2.93 33.91 6.99
N ARG A 23 -4.24 33.68 7.13
CA ARG A 23 -5.11 33.25 6.02
C ARG A 23 -5.62 34.39 5.13
N HIS A 24 -5.31 35.66 5.48
CA HIS A 24 -5.71 36.86 4.72
C HIS A 24 -7.24 36.99 4.51
N GLU A 25 -8.04 36.50 5.46
CA GLU A 25 -9.49 36.63 5.41
C GLU A 25 -9.96 37.84 6.24
N PRO A 26 -11.12 38.46 5.91
CA PRO A 26 -11.64 39.61 6.65
C PRO A 26 -11.84 39.28 8.12
N LEU A 27 -11.07 39.91 9.01
CA LEU A 27 -11.05 39.72 10.45
C LEU A 27 -11.19 41.07 11.18
N LEU A 28 -11.96 41.09 12.26
CA LEU A 28 -12.00 42.19 13.22
C LEU A 28 -12.03 41.62 14.62
N VAL A 29 -11.17 42.13 15.51
CA VAL A 29 -11.18 41.80 16.94
C VAL A 29 -11.75 42.95 17.74
N LEU A 30 -12.70 42.66 18.64
CA LEU A 30 -13.24 43.62 19.61
C LEU A 30 -12.89 43.15 21.04
N ASP A 31 -12.26 44.01 21.83
CA ASP A 31 -11.94 43.73 23.23
C ASP A 31 -12.13 45.01 24.07
N SER A 32 -12.55 44.87 25.32
CA SER A 32 -12.73 45.98 26.26
C SER A 32 -11.39 46.55 26.76
N ASP A 33 -10.32 45.75 26.76
CA ASP A 33 -8.98 46.15 27.21
C ASP A 33 -8.19 46.82 26.07
N GLY A 34 -7.97 48.15 26.23
CA GLY A 34 -7.22 48.94 25.25
C GLY A 34 -5.77 48.49 25.08
N GLY A 35 -5.13 47.95 26.11
CA GLY A 35 -3.75 47.43 26.00
C GLY A 35 -3.65 46.18 25.14
N ARG A 36 -4.65 45.27 25.23
CA ARG A 36 -4.75 44.11 24.34
C ARG A 36 -5.02 44.53 22.91
N VAL A 37 -5.89 45.48 22.69
CA VAL A 37 -6.21 46.04 21.36
C VAL A 37 -4.98 46.67 20.72
N ASP A 38 -4.21 47.46 21.46
CA ASP A 38 -3.01 48.09 20.95
C ASP A 38 -1.93 47.05 20.59
N GLY A 39 -1.78 46.00 21.45
CA GLY A 39 -0.87 44.89 21.14
C GLY A 39 -1.23 44.14 19.85
N LEU A 40 -2.52 43.91 19.57
CA LEU A 40 -2.96 43.29 18.32
C LEU A 40 -2.71 44.17 17.10
N ARG A 41 -2.92 45.47 17.22
CA ARG A 41 -2.63 46.43 16.14
C ARG A 41 -1.16 46.51 15.82
N ASP A 42 -0.29 46.42 16.83
CA ASP A 42 1.18 46.36 16.62
C ASP A 42 1.59 45.10 15.88
N GLU A 43 0.81 44.03 15.96
CA GLU A 43 0.97 42.77 15.23
C GLU A 43 0.27 42.77 13.86
N GLY A 44 -0.34 43.90 13.45
CA GLY A 44 -1.01 44.06 12.16
C GLY A 44 -2.47 43.57 12.15
N ILE A 45 -3.03 43.12 13.28
CA ILE A 45 -4.39 42.58 13.35
C ILE A 45 -5.41 43.71 13.47
N PRO A 46 -6.47 43.76 12.65
CA PRO A 46 -7.54 44.73 12.80
C PRO A 46 -8.27 44.55 14.12
N ALA A 47 -8.07 45.49 15.05
CA ALA A 47 -8.69 45.46 16.38
C ALA A 47 -9.27 46.81 16.78
N ARG A 48 -10.36 46.78 17.59
CA ARG A 48 -11.01 47.97 18.15
C ARG A 48 -11.33 47.74 19.61
N GLN A 49 -11.16 48.80 20.42
CA GLN A 49 -11.63 48.78 21.78
C GLN A 49 -13.16 49.00 21.80
N ALA A 50 -13.87 48.05 22.39
CA ALA A 50 -15.32 48.11 22.53
C ALA A 50 -15.80 47.26 23.72
N GLU A 51 -16.86 47.70 24.37
CA GLU A 51 -17.60 46.86 25.32
C GLU A 51 -18.41 45.83 24.52
N THR A 52 -18.19 44.55 24.78
CA THR A 52 -18.81 43.43 24.04
C THR A 52 -20.20 43.05 24.64
N THR A 53 -20.85 44.01 25.33
CA THR A 53 -22.14 43.79 25.98
C THR A 53 -23.30 44.53 25.30
N ASP A 54 -23.03 45.46 24.39
CA ASP A 54 -24.04 46.22 23.65
C ASP A 54 -24.15 45.70 22.19
N PRO A 55 -25.27 45.03 21.84
CA PRO A 55 -25.44 44.47 20.49
C PRO A 55 -25.45 45.53 19.36
N GLU A 56 -25.94 46.75 19.64
CA GLU A 56 -26.04 47.80 18.62
C GLU A 56 -24.67 48.41 18.33
N ASP A 57 -23.83 48.64 19.34
CA ASP A 57 -22.48 49.15 19.17
C ASP A 57 -21.60 48.14 18.46
N VAL A 58 -21.66 46.86 18.83
CA VAL A 58 -20.90 45.80 18.18
C VAL A 58 -21.32 45.63 16.71
N ARG A 59 -22.63 45.68 16.43
CA ARG A 59 -23.13 45.58 15.03
C ARG A 59 -22.64 46.74 14.18
N ARG A 60 -22.66 47.98 14.74
CA ARG A 60 -22.19 49.19 14.06
C ARG A 60 -20.70 49.09 13.73
N LEU A 61 -19.86 48.70 14.69
CA LEU A 61 -18.41 48.57 14.51
C LEU A 61 -18.04 47.46 13.50
N ALA A 62 -18.75 46.37 13.54
CA ALA A 62 -18.56 45.29 12.58
C ALA A 62 -18.97 45.70 11.16
N ALA A 63 -20.13 46.36 11.01
CA ALA A 63 -20.61 46.81 9.71
C ALA A 63 -19.66 47.80 9.01
N ASP A 64 -19.00 48.66 9.78
CA ASP A 64 -18.05 49.66 9.26
C ASP A 64 -16.78 49.02 8.65
N LEU A 65 -16.37 47.83 9.13
CA LEU A 65 -15.08 47.22 8.79
C LEU A 65 -15.18 45.89 8.07
N LEU A 66 -16.22 45.10 8.36
CA LEU A 66 -16.42 43.75 7.79
C LEU A 66 -17.58 43.68 6.79
N GLY A 67 -18.56 44.62 6.92
CA GLY A 67 -19.86 44.51 6.26
C GLY A 67 -20.72 43.45 6.93
N ASP A 68 -21.11 42.40 6.19
CA ASP A 68 -21.82 41.26 6.76
C ASP A 68 -20.88 40.38 7.59
N VAL A 69 -21.37 39.85 8.72
CA VAL A 69 -20.59 38.95 9.59
C VAL A 69 -21.13 37.54 9.43
N ASP A 70 -20.26 36.63 8.90
CA ASP A 70 -20.61 35.23 8.71
C ASP A 70 -20.35 34.39 9.97
N THR A 71 -19.28 34.74 10.72
CA THR A 71 -18.88 33.99 11.90
C THR A 71 -18.52 34.94 13.05
N VAL A 72 -19.02 34.65 14.24
CA VAL A 72 -18.62 35.31 15.49
C VAL A 72 -17.90 34.30 16.35
N VAL A 73 -16.69 34.67 16.82
CA VAL A 73 -15.92 33.86 17.76
C VAL A 73 -15.82 34.59 19.09
N VAL A 74 -16.34 34.00 20.15
CA VAL A 74 -16.19 34.50 21.53
C VAL A 74 -14.94 33.87 22.13
N ALA A 75 -13.94 34.68 22.50
CA ALA A 75 -12.60 34.19 22.84
C ALA A 75 -11.92 34.92 24.02
N GLY A 76 -12.70 35.42 24.96
CA GLY A 76 -12.22 35.98 26.23
C GLY A 76 -11.69 34.90 27.19
N ASP A 77 -10.95 35.32 28.22
CA ASP A 77 -10.46 34.40 29.27
C ASP A 77 -11.50 34.12 30.39
N ASP A 78 -12.42 35.07 30.66
CA ASP A 78 -13.42 34.97 31.73
C ASP A 78 -14.70 34.25 31.26
N PRO A 79 -15.11 33.14 31.92
CA PRO A 79 -16.32 32.41 31.55
C PRO A 79 -17.62 33.24 31.63
N ALA A 80 -17.75 34.17 32.57
CA ALA A 80 -18.94 34.98 32.70
C ALA A 80 -19.04 36.06 31.63
N GLU A 81 -17.89 36.65 31.24
CA GLU A 81 -17.80 37.55 30.08
C GLU A 81 -18.13 36.83 28.78
N ASN A 82 -17.59 35.62 28.56
CA ASN A 82 -17.86 34.83 27.37
C ASN A 82 -19.33 34.43 27.25
N ARG A 83 -19.99 34.07 28.35
CA ARG A 83 -21.42 33.82 28.37
C ARG A 83 -22.22 35.05 27.92
N THR A 84 -21.86 36.21 28.43
CA THR A 84 -22.53 37.48 28.07
C THR A 84 -22.28 37.84 26.62
N ALA A 85 -21.03 37.70 26.16
CA ALA A 85 -20.64 37.97 24.78
C ALA A 85 -21.31 37.00 23.77
N ALA A 86 -21.48 35.72 24.13
CA ALA A 86 -22.17 34.74 23.27
C ALA A 86 -23.66 35.10 23.12
N GLY A 87 -24.33 35.46 24.18
CA GLY A 87 -25.71 35.94 24.13
C GLY A 87 -25.87 37.21 23.29
N MET A 88 -24.97 38.18 23.49
CA MET A 88 -24.91 39.39 22.69
C MET A 88 -24.62 39.10 21.22
N ALA A 89 -23.70 38.20 20.89
CA ALA A 89 -23.39 37.80 19.54
C ALA A 89 -24.60 37.20 18.80
N ARG A 90 -25.34 36.36 19.47
CA ARG A 90 -26.57 35.76 18.92
C ARG A 90 -27.66 36.81 18.67
N GLU A 91 -27.78 37.81 19.57
CA GLU A 91 -28.72 38.93 19.39
C GLU A 91 -28.29 39.87 18.25
N ALA A 92 -27.00 40.23 18.20
CA ALA A 92 -26.46 41.13 17.20
C ALA A 92 -26.45 40.53 15.82
N PHE A 93 -26.12 39.25 15.69
CA PHE A 93 -25.93 38.54 14.44
C PHE A 93 -26.70 37.21 14.40
N PRO A 94 -28.03 37.24 14.30
CA PRO A 94 -28.85 36.01 14.39
C PRO A 94 -28.60 35.01 13.27
N GLY A 95 -28.03 35.43 12.13
CA GLY A 95 -27.68 34.59 10.98
C GLY A 95 -26.22 34.11 10.95
N ALA A 96 -25.37 34.62 11.84
CA ALA A 96 -23.97 34.22 11.88
C ALA A 96 -23.78 32.92 12.66
N PHE A 97 -22.76 32.16 12.27
CA PHE A 97 -22.27 31.02 13.06
C PHE A 97 -21.53 31.55 14.30
N VAL A 98 -21.97 31.15 15.49
CA VAL A 98 -21.37 31.56 16.77
C VAL A 98 -20.59 30.41 17.36
N LEU A 99 -19.26 30.53 17.37
CA LEU A 99 -18.34 29.65 18.09
C LEU A 99 -17.92 30.33 19.38
N ALA A 100 -18.08 29.67 20.53
CA ALA A 100 -17.73 30.26 21.80
C ALA A 100 -16.76 29.38 22.62
N TYR A 101 -15.66 30.00 23.03
CA TYR A 101 -14.75 29.47 24.03
C TYR A 101 -15.36 29.62 25.43
N THR A 102 -15.29 28.58 26.24
CA THR A 102 -15.89 28.57 27.60
C THR A 102 -15.15 29.45 28.63
N GLY A 103 -13.97 29.95 28.29
CA GLY A 103 -13.10 30.66 29.23
C GLY A 103 -12.18 29.71 30.00
N ARG A 104 -11.38 30.27 30.91
CA ARG A 104 -10.49 29.50 31.80
C ARG A 104 -11.26 28.92 32.97
N ASP A 105 -11.02 27.66 33.29
CA ASP A 105 -11.63 26.94 34.41
C ASP A 105 -13.17 27.09 34.51
N PRO A 106 -13.92 26.85 33.41
CA PRO A 106 -15.35 27.02 33.38
C PRO A 106 -16.06 26.01 34.29
N THR A 107 -17.11 26.45 35.01
CA THR A 107 -17.99 25.52 35.70
C THR A 107 -18.92 24.80 34.74
N PRO A 108 -19.56 23.67 35.13
CA PRO A 108 -20.58 23.04 34.30
C PRO A 108 -21.74 23.97 33.92
N ALA A 109 -22.06 24.93 34.81
CA ALA A 109 -23.10 25.93 34.56
C ALA A 109 -22.67 26.96 33.50
N ASP A 110 -21.41 27.36 33.48
CA ASP A 110 -20.87 28.26 32.45
C ASP A 110 -20.88 27.59 31.08
N ARG A 111 -20.46 26.32 31.00
CA ARG A 111 -20.52 25.52 29.75
C ARG A 111 -21.93 25.43 29.19
N ALA A 112 -22.90 25.10 30.06
CA ALA A 112 -24.30 25.01 29.65
C ALA A 112 -24.83 26.34 29.13
N ALA A 113 -24.55 27.44 29.86
CA ALA A 113 -25.04 28.76 29.51
C ALA A 113 -24.42 29.34 28.23
N VAL A 114 -23.15 29.08 27.97
CA VAL A 114 -22.51 29.42 26.66
C VAL A 114 -23.16 28.63 25.53
N GLY A 115 -23.43 27.33 25.75
CA GLY A 115 -24.07 26.44 24.77
C GLY A 115 -25.52 26.84 24.40
N GLU A 116 -26.22 27.61 25.24
CA GLU A 116 -27.55 28.11 24.89
C GLU A 116 -27.54 29.18 23.77
N SER A 117 -26.41 29.86 23.59
CA SER A 117 -26.28 30.97 22.63
C SER A 117 -25.30 30.70 21.48
N ALA A 118 -24.41 29.71 21.61
CA ALA A 118 -23.44 29.34 20.61
C ALA A 118 -23.91 28.13 19.76
N ASP A 119 -23.51 28.08 18.50
CA ASP A 119 -23.70 26.91 17.65
C ASP A 119 -22.68 25.83 17.97
N GLU A 120 -21.46 26.25 18.38
CA GLU A 120 -20.37 25.35 18.78
C GLU A 120 -19.66 25.92 20.02
N VAL A 121 -19.29 25.02 20.94
CA VAL A 121 -18.63 25.38 22.20
C VAL A 121 -17.26 24.70 22.27
N VAL A 122 -16.22 25.48 22.51
CA VAL A 122 -14.85 25.00 22.71
C VAL A 122 -14.49 25.09 24.21
N ASP A 123 -14.18 23.94 24.80
CA ASP A 123 -13.65 23.83 26.17
C ASP A 123 -12.19 23.41 26.11
N GLU A 124 -11.28 24.27 26.60
CA GLU A 124 -9.82 24.02 26.56
C GLU A 124 -9.45 22.74 27.33
N GLY A 125 -10.11 22.46 28.43
CA GLY A 125 -9.86 21.27 29.26
C GLY A 125 -10.22 19.99 28.50
N VAL A 126 -11.36 19.99 27.79
CA VAL A 126 -11.80 18.85 26.97
C VAL A 126 -10.89 18.68 25.76
N ALA A 127 -10.65 19.74 25.01
CA ALA A 127 -9.79 19.70 23.82
C ALA A 127 -8.35 19.27 24.17
N THR A 128 -7.83 19.79 25.29
CA THR A 128 -6.48 19.39 25.77
C THR A 128 -6.47 17.92 26.21
N ALA A 129 -7.50 17.48 26.96
CA ALA A 129 -7.58 16.08 27.39
C ALA A 129 -7.70 15.11 26.21
N GLU A 130 -8.46 15.46 25.18
CA GLU A 130 -8.56 14.67 23.95
C GLU A 130 -7.24 14.61 23.19
N SER A 131 -6.54 15.74 23.05
CA SER A 131 -5.21 15.80 22.45
C SER A 131 -4.19 14.98 23.24
N LEU A 132 -4.21 15.06 24.58
CA LEU A 132 -3.32 14.26 25.42
C LEU A 132 -3.68 12.77 25.37
N ARG A 133 -4.98 12.43 25.34
CA ARG A 133 -5.41 11.05 25.24
C ARG A 133 -4.84 10.39 23.98
N GLY A 134 -4.92 11.04 22.82
CA GLY A 134 -4.33 10.54 21.59
C GLY A 134 -2.81 10.33 21.65
N ARG A 135 -2.14 11.02 22.58
CA ARG A 135 -0.68 10.85 22.80
C ARG A 135 -0.32 9.77 23.84
N ILE A 136 -1.23 9.42 24.73
CA ILE A 136 -0.99 8.42 25.80
C ILE A 136 -1.68 7.08 25.54
N ASP A 137 -2.56 7.00 24.57
CA ASP A 137 -3.16 5.76 24.10
C ASP A 137 -2.11 4.83 23.41
N GLU A 138 -2.54 3.67 22.95
CA GLU A 138 -1.64 2.64 22.41
C GLU A 138 -0.79 3.11 21.23
N PRO A 139 -1.32 3.84 20.20
CA PRO A 139 -0.50 4.39 19.14
C PRO A 139 0.62 5.31 19.64
N GLY A 140 0.30 6.29 20.49
CA GLY A 140 1.30 7.18 21.06
C GLY A 140 2.34 6.48 21.95
N TYR A 141 1.97 5.37 22.60
CA TYR A 141 2.92 4.53 23.33
C TYR A 141 3.89 3.83 22.38
N ARG A 142 3.42 3.26 21.27
CA ARG A 142 4.25 2.59 20.26
C ARG A 142 5.26 3.55 19.65
N THR A 143 4.82 4.74 19.25
CA THR A 143 5.70 5.79 18.70
C THR A 143 6.83 6.15 19.65
N ARG A 144 6.54 6.34 20.94
CA ARG A 144 7.57 6.62 21.96
C ARG A 144 8.50 5.43 22.18
N ARG A 145 7.98 4.20 22.11
CA ARG A 145 8.78 2.97 22.24
C ARG A 145 9.73 2.83 21.06
N LEU A 146 9.26 2.99 19.82
CA LEU A 146 10.09 2.99 18.62
C LEU A 146 11.22 4.00 18.75
N ARG A 147 10.90 5.27 19.04
CA ARG A 147 11.92 6.31 19.22
C ARG A 147 12.93 6.01 20.33
N ARG A 148 12.50 5.35 21.40
CA ARG A 148 13.41 4.94 22.48
C ARG A 148 14.36 3.85 22.02
N VAL A 149 13.87 2.83 21.33
CA VAL A 149 14.70 1.75 20.78
C VAL A 149 15.71 2.34 19.81
N LEU A 150 15.28 3.11 18.81
CA LEU A 150 16.21 3.73 17.85
C LEU A 150 17.30 4.56 18.51
N ARG A 151 17.00 5.28 19.60
CA ARG A 151 18.00 6.06 20.36
C ARG A 151 18.93 5.24 21.24
N SER A 152 18.62 3.98 21.50
CA SER A 152 19.45 3.08 22.29
C SER A 152 20.38 2.21 21.46
N LEU A 153 20.18 2.19 20.14
CA LEU A 153 21.02 1.44 19.22
C LEU A 153 22.37 2.13 19.00
N ASP A 154 23.40 1.32 18.84
CA ASP A 154 24.77 1.75 18.55
C ASP A 154 25.13 1.37 17.10
N GLY A 155 25.85 2.24 16.40
CA GLY A 155 26.31 2.02 15.02
C GLY A 155 25.21 2.22 13.96
N PRO A 156 25.54 2.05 12.67
CA PRO A 156 24.57 2.20 11.59
C PRO A 156 23.46 1.13 11.64
N LEU A 157 22.24 1.52 11.35
CA LEU A 157 21.08 0.64 11.24
C LEU A 157 20.89 0.19 9.79
N ALA A 158 20.90 -1.13 9.52
CA ALA A 158 20.39 -1.65 8.25
C ALA A 158 18.87 -1.76 8.32
N VAL A 159 18.15 -1.00 7.52
CA VAL A 159 16.69 -1.15 7.32
C VAL A 159 16.49 -2.05 6.13
N VAL A 160 16.13 -3.31 6.39
CA VAL A 160 16.06 -4.34 5.37
C VAL A 160 14.64 -4.54 4.90
N ALA A 161 14.40 -4.32 3.60
CA ALA A 161 13.20 -4.71 2.89
C ALA A 161 13.28 -6.19 2.48
N HIS A 162 12.14 -6.81 2.16
CA HIS A 162 12.10 -8.20 1.73
C HIS A 162 12.79 -8.41 0.36
N ASP A 163 12.97 -9.69 -0.03
CA ASP A 163 13.52 -10.11 -1.33
C ASP A 163 12.68 -9.58 -2.49
N ASN A 164 13.34 -9.03 -3.51
CA ASN A 164 12.66 -8.40 -4.67
C ASN A 164 11.59 -7.39 -4.23
N PRO A 165 11.99 -6.33 -3.51
CA PRO A 165 11.05 -5.48 -2.78
C PRO A 165 10.10 -4.75 -3.73
N ASP A 166 8.86 -4.67 -3.31
CA ASP A 166 7.81 -3.90 -3.95
C ASP A 166 7.81 -2.43 -3.46
N PRO A 167 6.94 -1.58 -3.98
CA PRO A 167 6.87 -0.18 -3.59
C PRO A 167 6.53 0.06 -2.11
N ASP A 168 5.73 -0.81 -1.47
CA ASP A 168 5.41 -0.67 -0.05
C ASP A 168 6.63 -0.96 0.83
N ALA A 169 7.33 -2.06 0.59
CA ALA A 169 8.56 -2.41 1.29
C ALA A 169 9.63 -1.32 1.13
N ILE A 170 9.85 -0.82 -0.09
CA ILE A 170 10.84 0.21 -0.39
C ILE A 170 10.50 1.53 0.33
N ALA A 171 9.28 2.05 0.15
CA ALA A 171 8.88 3.32 0.77
C ALA A 171 8.89 3.23 2.30
N SER A 172 8.46 2.09 2.85
CA SER A 172 8.49 1.82 4.28
C SER A 172 9.92 1.79 4.82
N ALA A 173 10.88 1.22 4.09
CA ALA A 173 12.29 1.23 4.48
C ALA A 173 12.85 2.65 4.51
N VAL A 174 12.61 3.46 3.47
CA VAL A 174 13.03 4.87 3.42
C VAL A 174 12.37 5.70 4.54
N ALA A 175 11.10 5.43 4.87
CA ALA A 175 10.42 6.09 5.97
C ALA A 175 11.06 5.76 7.33
N LEU A 176 11.40 4.49 7.58
CA LEU A 176 12.03 4.08 8.83
C LEU A 176 13.46 4.62 8.93
N GLU A 177 14.23 4.66 7.83
CA GLU A 177 15.52 5.34 7.75
C GLU A 177 15.38 6.81 8.18
N ARG A 178 14.46 7.57 7.59
CA ARG A 178 14.18 8.97 7.96
C ARG A 178 13.82 9.14 9.43
N ILE A 179 13.06 8.21 10.01
CA ILE A 179 12.72 8.22 11.43
C ILE A 179 13.96 7.96 12.30
N ALA A 180 14.82 7.01 11.90
CA ALA A 180 16.06 6.69 12.59
C ALA A 180 17.03 7.87 12.57
N GLU A 181 17.25 8.51 11.42
CA GLU A 181 18.08 9.71 11.29
C GLU A 181 17.59 10.86 12.18
N THR A 182 16.27 11.09 12.24
CA THR A 182 15.66 12.10 13.13
C THR A 182 15.86 11.75 14.61
N ALA A 183 15.99 10.47 14.92
CA ALA A 183 16.33 10.01 16.27
C ALA A 183 17.84 10.15 16.59
N GLY A 184 18.68 10.45 15.59
CA GLY A 184 20.12 10.64 15.68
C GLY A 184 20.93 9.37 15.41
N LEU A 185 20.36 8.39 14.71
CA LEU A 185 20.97 7.12 14.35
C LEU A 185 21.19 7.11 12.82
N ASP A 186 22.42 6.87 12.38
CA ASP A 186 22.71 6.64 10.96
C ASP A 186 22.00 5.36 10.50
N ALA A 187 21.37 5.40 9.35
CA ALA A 187 20.63 4.28 8.80
C ALA A 187 20.87 4.16 7.30
N GLU A 188 20.65 2.97 6.75
CA GLU A 188 20.84 2.66 5.34
C GLU A 188 19.74 1.69 4.89
N VAL A 189 19.06 1.99 3.79
CA VAL A 189 18.05 1.10 3.22
C VAL A 189 18.73 -0.02 2.45
N CYS A 190 18.42 -1.25 2.83
CA CYS A 190 19.02 -2.45 2.27
C CYS A 190 17.94 -3.39 1.72
N TYR A 191 18.29 -4.17 0.70
CA TYR A 191 17.42 -5.21 0.16
C TYR A 191 18.24 -6.38 -0.40
N TYR A 192 17.59 -7.53 -0.57
CA TYR A 192 18.14 -8.68 -1.29
C TYR A 192 17.39 -8.89 -2.61
N GLY A 193 17.96 -9.74 -3.50
CA GLY A 193 17.35 -10.03 -4.79
C GLY A 193 17.50 -8.91 -5.81
N GLU A 194 16.51 -8.72 -6.67
CA GLU A 194 16.54 -7.78 -7.80
C GLU A 194 15.27 -6.92 -7.84
N ILE A 195 15.42 -5.64 -8.10
CA ILE A 195 14.28 -4.76 -8.47
C ILE A 195 14.05 -4.90 -9.98
N SER A 196 13.35 -5.97 -10.35
CA SER A 196 13.21 -6.40 -11.75
C SER A 196 12.01 -5.79 -12.47
N HIS A 197 10.92 -5.48 -11.77
CA HIS A 197 9.73 -4.88 -12.37
C HIS A 197 10.01 -3.46 -12.86
N GLN A 198 9.53 -3.15 -14.10
CA GLN A 198 9.76 -1.83 -14.70
C GLN A 198 9.19 -0.71 -13.83
N GLU A 199 8.02 -0.92 -13.25
CA GLU A 199 7.36 0.01 -12.35
C GLU A 199 8.19 0.27 -11.08
N ASN A 200 8.71 -0.78 -10.44
CA ASN A 200 9.56 -0.66 -9.25
C ASN A 200 10.89 0.05 -9.57
N ARG A 201 11.49 -0.22 -10.76
CA ARG A 201 12.67 0.53 -11.21
C ARG A 201 12.35 2.00 -11.48
N ALA A 202 11.20 2.29 -12.12
CA ALA A 202 10.75 3.65 -12.34
C ALA A 202 10.49 4.36 -11.00
N PHE A 203 9.86 3.67 -10.04
CA PHE A 203 9.62 4.14 -8.70
C PHE A 203 10.90 4.58 -7.99
N VAL A 204 11.89 3.72 -7.89
CA VAL A 204 13.19 4.04 -7.26
C VAL A 204 13.90 5.19 -7.97
N ASN A 205 13.95 5.15 -9.31
CA ASN A 205 14.67 6.17 -10.09
C ASN A 205 13.99 7.54 -10.08
N LEU A 206 12.65 7.60 -10.15
CA LEU A 206 11.91 8.87 -10.18
C LEU A 206 11.84 9.55 -8.83
N LEU A 207 11.94 8.76 -7.74
CA LEU A 207 11.95 9.28 -6.37
C LEU A 207 13.37 9.46 -5.81
N ASP A 208 14.41 9.13 -6.60
CA ASP A 208 15.84 9.27 -6.25
C ASP A 208 16.19 8.57 -4.92
N TYR A 209 15.66 7.34 -4.73
CA TYR A 209 15.93 6.55 -3.54
C TYR A 209 17.30 5.87 -3.62
N ASP A 210 18.10 6.04 -2.56
CA ASP A 210 19.40 5.37 -2.41
C ASP A 210 19.21 4.05 -1.67
N LEU A 211 19.37 2.95 -2.41
CA LEU A 211 19.13 1.59 -1.91
C LEU A 211 20.38 0.75 -2.08
N THR A 212 20.77 0.03 -1.04
CA THR A 212 21.92 -0.87 -1.06
C THR A 212 21.48 -2.32 -1.28
N ALA A 213 21.87 -2.89 -2.41
CA ALA A 213 21.71 -4.32 -2.66
C ALA A 213 22.69 -5.13 -1.81
N LEU A 214 22.16 -6.05 -1.01
CA LEU A 214 22.93 -7.02 -0.23
C LEU A 214 22.99 -8.36 -0.97
N GLY A 215 24.09 -9.09 -0.77
CA GLY A 215 24.30 -10.42 -1.34
C GLY A 215 25.11 -11.30 -0.39
N PRO A 216 25.41 -12.55 -0.79
CA PRO A 216 26.13 -13.51 0.06
C PRO A 216 27.52 -13.05 0.51
N GLU A 217 28.15 -12.13 -0.24
CA GLU A 217 29.50 -11.59 0.03
C GLU A 217 29.47 -10.22 0.72
N SER A 218 28.28 -9.70 1.06
CA SER A 218 28.13 -8.39 1.70
C SER A 218 28.65 -8.44 3.14
N ASP A 219 29.39 -7.40 3.53
CA ASP A 219 29.87 -7.22 4.90
C ASP A 219 28.73 -6.73 5.80
N LEU A 220 28.09 -7.64 6.50
CA LEU A 220 27.02 -7.32 7.44
C LEU A 220 27.55 -6.79 8.78
N ASP A 221 28.81 -7.05 9.11
CA ASP A 221 29.43 -6.61 10.38
C ASP A 221 29.63 -5.08 10.43
N ARG A 222 29.48 -4.39 9.29
CA ARG A 222 29.48 -2.92 9.23
C ARG A 222 28.26 -2.28 9.90
N PHE A 223 27.18 -3.04 10.05
CA PHE A 223 25.95 -2.57 10.70
C PHE A 223 25.97 -2.93 12.20
N GLY A 224 25.59 -1.98 13.03
CA GLY A 224 25.42 -2.18 14.47
C GLY A 224 24.09 -2.84 14.83
N SER A 225 23.06 -2.70 13.98
CA SER A 225 21.71 -3.18 14.23
C SER A 225 20.95 -3.40 12.92
N PHE A 226 19.89 -4.21 12.99
CA PHE A 226 19.02 -4.53 11.86
C PHE A 226 17.56 -4.22 12.18
N ALA A 227 16.85 -3.65 11.21
CA ALA A 227 15.40 -3.48 11.22
C ALA A 227 14.80 -4.18 10.01
N LEU A 228 13.63 -4.78 10.17
CA LEU A 228 12.85 -5.38 9.10
C LEU A 228 11.59 -4.56 8.85
N VAL A 229 11.26 -4.31 7.60
CA VAL A 229 10.01 -3.68 7.17
C VAL A 229 9.34 -4.53 6.12
N ASP A 230 8.03 -4.62 6.21
CA ASP A 230 7.17 -5.37 5.31
C ASP A 230 7.42 -6.89 5.28
N HIS A 231 8.17 -7.34 6.22
CA HIS A 231 8.34 -8.73 6.62
C HIS A 231 8.86 -8.78 8.05
N SER A 232 8.78 -9.94 8.70
CA SER A 232 8.92 -9.98 10.15
C SER A 232 9.98 -10.95 10.70
N ARG A 233 10.70 -11.69 9.85
CA ARG A 233 11.68 -12.68 10.32
C ARG A 233 12.91 -12.75 9.42
N PRO A 234 14.13 -12.69 9.99
CA PRO A 234 15.36 -12.82 9.22
C PRO A 234 15.48 -14.21 8.59
N GLY A 235 15.96 -14.27 7.35
CA GLY A 235 16.11 -15.48 6.55
C GLY A 235 14.79 -16.03 5.99
N VAL A 236 13.72 -15.23 6.08
CA VAL A 236 12.42 -15.55 5.46
C VAL A 236 12.00 -14.36 4.61
N ASN A 237 11.98 -14.52 3.31
CA ASN A 237 11.81 -13.46 2.31
C ASN A 237 12.92 -12.39 2.37
N ASP A 238 14.09 -12.74 2.86
CA ASP A 238 15.33 -11.95 2.80
C ASP A 238 16.55 -12.89 2.80
N GLY A 239 17.72 -12.36 2.54
CA GLY A 239 18.97 -13.12 2.54
C GLY A 239 19.75 -13.04 3.84
N LEU A 240 19.19 -12.50 4.93
CA LEU A 240 19.84 -12.44 6.23
C LEU A 240 20.02 -13.84 6.84
N PRO A 241 21.08 -14.08 7.60
CA PRO A 241 21.19 -15.29 8.42
C PRO A 241 19.99 -15.40 9.38
N ALA A 242 19.38 -16.57 9.48
CA ALA A 242 18.18 -16.79 10.33
C ALA A 242 18.40 -16.49 11.84
N GLY A 243 19.65 -16.35 12.28
CA GLY A 243 20.02 -16.00 13.67
C GLY A 243 20.35 -14.53 13.86
N THR A 244 20.13 -13.67 12.88
CA THR A 244 20.38 -12.22 13.00
C THR A 244 19.47 -11.61 14.06
N GLU A 245 20.07 -10.89 15.02
CA GLU A 245 19.30 -10.16 16.04
C GLU A 245 18.65 -8.91 15.40
N ILE A 246 17.33 -8.80 15.53
CA ILE A 246 16.55 -7.70 14.96
C ILE A 246 16.16 -6.72 16.07
N ALA A 247 16.44 -5.45 15.85
CA ALA A 247 16.06 -4.39 16.79
C ALA A 247 14.63 -3.90 16.56
N VAL A 248 14.20 -3.74 15.31
CA VAL A 248 12.91 -3.18 14.93
C VAL A 248 12.24 -4.03 13.86
N VAL A 249 10.95 -4.33 14.05
CA VAL A 249 10.08 -4.93 13.03
C VAL A 249 8.82 -4.07 12.89
N VAL A 250 8.50 -3.67 11.66
CA VAL A 250 7.23 -3.03 11.29
C VAL A 250 6.69 -3.74 10.04
N ASP A 251 5.52 -4.39 10.18
CA ASP A 251 4.97 -5.24 9.13
C ASP A 251 3.43 -5.30 9.25
N HIS A 252 2.74 -5.31 8.12
CA HIS A 252 1.30 -5.46 8.08
C HIS A 252 0.84 -6.91 7.84
N HIS A 253 1.75 -7.78 7.46
CA HIS A 253 1.42 -9.18 7.22
C HIS A 253 1.10 -9.97 8.50
N PRO A 254 0.19 -10.95 8.45
CA PRO A 254 -0.09 -11.80 9.60
C PRO A 254 1.13 -12.67 9.93
N PRO A 255 1.63 -12.64 11.17
CA PRO A 255 2.81 -13.41 11.54
C PRO A 255 2.54 -14.91 11.51
N ARG A 256 3.36 -15.66 10.78
CA ARG A 256 3.27 -17.14 10.69
C ARG A 256 3.97 -17.86 11.86
N ALA A 257 4.74 -17.14 12.67
CA ALA A 257 5.43 -17.64 13.86
C ALA A 257 5.74 -16.47 14.81
N PRO A 258 6.17 -16.73 16.07
CA PRO A 258 6.62 -15.67 16.97
C PRO A 258 7.73 -14.82 16.36
N VAL A 259 7.63 -13.50 16.55
CA VAL A 259 8.60 -12.51 16.09
C VAL A 259 9.34 -11.97 17.30
N GLU A 260 10.67 -12.02 17.26
CA GLU A 260 11.55 -11.57 18.33
C GLU A 260 12.33 -10.32 17.87
N ALA A 261 12.04 -9.16 18.49
CA ALA A 261 12.76 -7.91 18.29
C ALA A 261 12.58 -7.00 19.52
N GLU A 262 13.42 -5.98 19.69
CA GLU A 262 13.25 -5.00 20.76
C GLU A 262 11.98 -4.17 20.59
N PHE A 263 11.65 -3.85 19.34
CA PHE A 263 10.39 -3.22 18.94
C PHE A 263 9.70 -4.03 17.87
N VAL A 264 8.42 -4.34 18.07
CA VAL A 264 7.59 -5.07 17.12
C VAL A 264 6.26 -4.33 16.97
N ASP A 265 5.91 -3.98 15.74
CA ASP A 265 4.58 -3.51 15.35
C ASP A 265 4.07 -4.34 14.15
N LEU A 266 3.20 -5.30 14.45
CA LEU A 266 2.55 -6.16 13.48
C LEU A 266 1.06 -5.89 13.49
N ARG A 267 0.51 -5.41 12.38
CA ARG A 267 -0.91 -5.04 12.28
C ARG A 267 -1.51 -5.48 10.95
N SER A 268 -2.08 -6.67 10.92
CA SER A 268 -2.74 -7.24 9.74
C SER A 268 -4.13 -6.66 9.43
N ASN A 269 -4.53 -5.61 10.12
CA ASN A 269 -5.80 -4.90 9.87
C ASN A 269 -5.63 -3.62 9.05
N VAL A 270 -4.42 -3.30 8.62
CA VAL A 270 -4.13 -2.21 7.67
C VAL A 270 -3.66 -2.79 6.34
N GLY A 271 -3.89 -2.07 5.27
CA GLY A 271 -3.62 -2.55 3.93
C GLY A 271 -2.15 -2.46 3.50
N ALA A 272 -1.30 -1.70 4.22
CA ALA A 272 0.10 -1.50 3.85
C ALA A 272 0.99 -1.15 5.05
N THR A 273 2.25 -1.54 5.01
CA THR A 273 3.29 -1.11 5.98
C THR A 273 3.55 0.40 5.88
N SER A 274 3.44 0.98 4.69
CA SER A 274 3.49 2.44 4.44
C SER A 274 2.45 3.22 5.27
N THR A 275 1.28 2.65 5.53
CA THR A 275 0.26 3.23 6.41
C THR A 275 0.80 3.36 7.85
N LEU A 276 1.48 2.32 8.35
CA LEU A 276 2.07 2.32 9.69
C LEU A 276 3.18 3.36 9.82
N LEU A 277 4.08 3.40 8.84
CA LEU A 277 5.20 4.36 8.83
C LEU A 277 4.72 5.80 8.67
N THR A 278 3.69 6.04 7.86
CA THR A 278 3.04 7.36 7.75
C THR A 278 2.53 7.83 9.11
N ARG A 279 1.91 6.95 9.88
CA ARG A 279 1.45 7.26 11.23
C ARG A 279 2.60 7.63 12.16
N TYR A 280 3.72 6.90 12.12
CA TYR A 280 4.89 7.25 12.92
C TYR A 280 5.48 8.61 12.53
N LEU A 281 5.56 8.95 11.24
CA LEU A 281 5.99 10.27 10.79
C LEU A 281 5.10 11.37 11.36
N GLN A 282 3.77 11.22 11.28
CA GLN A 282 2.80 12.18 11.85
C GLN A 282 2.94 12.33 13.36
N ASP A 283 2.99 11.23 14.10
CA ASP A 283 3.06 11.25 15.57
C ASP A 283 4.38 11.84 16.09
N LEU A 284 5.46 11.72 15.31
CA LEU A 284 6.77 12.31 15.60
C LEU A 284 6.91 13.76 15.12
N GLY A 285 5.94 14.25 14.32
CA GLY A 285 5.99 15.57 13.70
C GLY A 285 7.08 15.69 12.63
N ILE A 286 7.36 14.60 11.93
CA ILE A 286 8.33 14.55 10.82
C ILE A 286 7.57 14.75 9.52
N GLU A 287 7.88 15.83 8.81
CA GLU A 287 7.34 16.02 7.46
C GLU A 287 8.03 15.06 6.48
N PRO A 288 7.27 14.27 5.70
CA PRO A 288 7.86 13.26 4.82
C PRO A 288 8.66 13.87 3.65
N GLY A 289 8.41 15.12 3.30
CA GLY A 289 8.91 15.67 2.04
C GLY A 289 8.14 15.11 0.84
N ARG A 290 8.45 15.61 -0.36
CA ARG A 290 7.70 15.28 -1.57
C ARG A 290 7.94 13.84 -2.02
N GLU A 291 9.19 13.45 -2.11
CA GLU A 291 9.63 12.15 -2.61
C GLU A 291 9.11 11.01 -1.73
N LEU A 292 9.33 11.10 -0.42
CA LEU A 292 8.87 10.08 0.52
C LEU A 292 7.33 10.03 0.62
N ALA A 293 6.65 11.18 0.59
CA ALA A 293 5.18 11.21 0.58
C ALA A 293 4.61 10.54 -0.67
N THR A 294 5.24 10.77 -1.83
CA THR A 294 4.86 10.14 -3.10
C THR A 294 5.06 8.63 -3.03
N GLY A 295 6.20 8.18 -2.49
CA GLY A 295 6.52 6.77 -2.37
C GLY A 295 5.58 6.02 -1.42
N LEU A 296 5.34 6.56 -0.21
CA LEU A 296 4.42 5.96 0.75
C LEU A 296 2.98 5.90 0.23
N LEU A 297 2.52 6.95 -0.47
CA LEU A 297 1.20 6.94 -1.08
C LEU A 297 1.09 5.89 -2.19
N PHE A 298 2.15 5.71 -2.98
CA PHE A 298 2.19 4.70 -4.01
C PHE A 298 2.21 3.28 -3.40
N GLY A 299 3.02 3.03 -2.35
CA GLY A 299 3.03 1.76 -1.63
C GLY A 299 1.65 1.38 -1.09
N ILE A 300 0.94 2.30 -0.43
CA ILE A 300 -0.44 2.05 0.02
C ILE A 300 -1.36 1.65 -1.16
N ARG A 301 -1.25 2.34 -2.30
CA ARG A 301 -2.10 2.06 -3.47
C ARG A 301 -1.82 0.70 -4.09
N VAL A 302 -0.55 0.31 -4.19
CA VAL A 302 -0.15 -0.98 -4.75
C VAL A 302 -0.68 -2.12 -3.90
N ASP A 303 -0.43 -2.11 -2.60
CA ASP A 303 -0.83 -3.19 -1.71
C ASP A 303 -2.34 -3.32 -1.53
N THR A 304 -3.04 -2.19 -1.59
CA THR A 304 -4.51 -2.14 -1.47
C THR A 304 -5.24 -2.27 -2.80
N ASP A 305 -4.54 -2.48 -3.92
CA ASP A 305 -5.11 -2.48 -5.26
C ASP A 305 -6.00 -1.25 -5.48
N ASP A 306 -5.38 -0.06 -5.38
CA ASP A 306 -6.06 1.24 -5.44
C ASP A 306 -7.25 1.36 -4.46
N PHE A 307 -7.06 0.92 -3.22
CA PHE A 307 -8.07 0.91 -2.14
C PHE A 307 -9.28 0.00 -2.41
N SER A 308 -9.11 -1.04 -3.21
CA SER A 308 -10.16 -2.01 -3.53
C SER A 308 -10.07 -3.29 -2.70
N ARG A 309 -8.90 -3.59 -2.10
CA ARG A 309 -8.64 -4.84 -1.38
C ARG A 309 -7.94 -4.59 -0.03
N GLU A 310 -8.35 -5.32 1.01
CA GLU A 310 -7.73 -5.37 2.36
C GLU A 310 -7.52 -3.99 3.01
N VAL A 311 -8.47 -3.07 2.82
CA VAL A 311 -8.38 -1.66 3.20
C VAL A 311 -8.99 -1.40 4.58
N ASP A 312 -8.32 -0.62 5.40
CA ASP A 312 -8.84 -0.04 6.65
C ASP A 312 -8.99 1.50 6.56
N THR A 313 -9.71 2.06 7.50
CA THR A 313 -9.87 3.53 7.62
C THR A 313 -8.53 4.25 7.82
N GLU A 314 -7.53 3.58 8.40
CA GLU A 314 -6.19 4.14 8.60
C GLU A 314 -5.45 4.34 7.28
N ASP A 315 -5.65 3.48 6.27
CA ASP A 315 -5.07 3.61 4.94
C ASP A 315 -5.57 4.89 4.24
N PHE A 316 -6.88 5.15 4.30
CA PHE A 316 -7.45 6.39 3.76
C PHE A 316 -6.96 7.64 4.49
N ARG A 317 -6.76 7.58 5.82
CA ARG A 317 -6.22 8.71 6.58
C ARG A 317 -4.77 8.98 6.24
N ALA A 318 -3.96 7.93 6.13
CA ALA A 318 -2.57 8.02 5.71
C ALA A 318 -2.48 8.60 4.29
N ALA A 319 -3.25 8.07 3.34
CA ALA A 319 -3.29 8.54 1.97
C ALA A 319 -3.73 10.01 1.86
N ALA A 320 -4.76 10.43 2.59
CA ALA A 320 -5.22 11.82 2.62
C ALA A 320 -4.15 12.78 3.16
N TYR A 321 -3.39 12.37 4.17
CA TYR A 321 -2.26 13.15 4.68
C TYR A 321 -1.14 13.22 3.65
N LEU A 322 -0.71 12.08 3.09
CA LEU A 322 0.38 12.00 2.13
C LEU A 322 0.08 12.78 0.84
N LEU A 323 -1.16 12.75 0.36
CA LEU A 323 -1.59 13.45 -0.86
C LEU A 323 -1.33 14.97 -0.78
N SER A 324 -1.37 15.56 0.40
CA SER A 324 -1.06 16.99 0.57
C SER A 324 0.42 17.34 0.41
N HIS A 325 1.30 16.33 0.41
CA HIS A 325 2.76 16.47 0.28
C HIS A 325 3.29 15.83 -1.00
N ALA A 326 2.58 14.84 -1.56
CA ALA A 326 2.99 14.02 -2.70
C ALA A 326 3.00 14.77 -4.03
N ASP A 327 3.81 14.28 -4.95
CA ASP A 327 3.83 14.71 -6.36
C ASP A 327 2.98 13.77 -7.23
N THR A 328 1.74 14.16 -7.50
CA THR A 328 0.81 13.36 -8.30
C THR A 328 1.26 13.19 -9.74
N ALA A 329 2.03 14.13 -10.30
CA ALA A 329 2.56 13.99 -11.65
C ALA A 329 3.68 12.92 -11.71
N THR A 330 4.44 12.77 -10.63
CA THR A 330 5.42 11.68 -10.53
C THR A 330 4.72 10.35 -10.30
N LEU A 331 3.62 10.29 -9.52
CA LEU A 331 2.79 9.09 -9.39
C LEU A 331 2.31 8.58 -10.75
N GLU A 332 1.69 9.43 -11.57
CA GLU A 332 1.24 9.07 -12.92
C GLU A 332 2.36 8.51 -13.80
N ARG A 333 3.59 9.02 -13.64
CA ARG A 333 4.76 8.53 -14.38
C ARG A 333 5.27 7.18 -13.89
N ILE A 334 5.10 6.87 -12.62
CA ILE A 334 5.43 5.57 -12.03
C ILE A 334 4.43 4.53 -12.51
N GLU A 335 3.12 4.83 -12.39
CA GLU A 335 2.02 3.95 -12.79
C GLU A 335 1.97 3.65 -14.29
N SER A 336 2.42 4.58 -15.09
CA SER A 336 2.45 4.47 -16.54
C SER A 336 3.85 4.78 -17.05
N PRO A 337 4.84 3.93 -16.76
CA PRO A 337 6.18 4.12 -17.27
C PRO A 337 6.16 4.16 -18.79
N SER A 338 6.95 5.07 -19.36
CA SER A 338 7.02 5.18 -20.82
C SER A 338 7.49 3.87 -21.41
N MET A 339 6.68 3.34 -22.31
CA MET A 339 6.97 2.11 -23.03
C MET A 339 8.00 2.39 -24.13
N SER A 340 8.99 1.51 -24.31
CA SER A 340 9.91 1.62 -25.42
C SER A 340 9.23 1.25 -26.74
N PRO A 341 9.70 1.76 -27.89
CA PRO A 341 9.19 1.30 -29.19
C PRO A 341 9.31 -0.21 -29.35
N GLU A 342 10.38 -0.80 -28.87
CA GLU A 342 10.66 -2.24 -28.92
C GLU A 342 9.63 -3.04 -28.11
N THR A 343 9.28 -2.55 -26.92
CA THR A 343 8.21 -3.15 -26.09
C THR A 343 6.84 -3.06 -26.77
N LEU A 344 6.53 -1.90 -27.39
CA LEU A 344 5.27 -1.75 -28.13
C LEU A 344 5.18 -2.70 -29.33
N GLU A 345 6.29 -2.90 -30.05
CA GLU A 345 6.38 -3.88 -31.15
C GLU A 345 6.21 -5.32 -30.62
N ALA A 346 6.78 -5.64 -29.46
CA ALA A 346 6.63 -6.94 -28.81
C ALA A 346 5.17 -7.21 -28.43
N ILE A 347 4.48 -6.23 -27.83
CA ILE A 347 3.04 -6.32 -27.53
C ILE A 347 2.22 -6.50 -28.81
N GLY A 348 2.53 -5.75 -29.87
CA GLY A 348 1.88 -5.92 -31.16
C GLY A 348 2.04 -7.35 -31.71
N THR A 349 3.26 -7.89 -31.65
CA THR A 349 3.56 -9.28 -32.04
C THR A 349 2.83 -10.29 -31.17
N ALA A 350 2.76 -10.04 -29.85
CA ALA A 350 2.05 -10.91 -28.93
C ALA A 350 0.53 -10.93 -29.22
N ILE A 351 -0.05 -9.81 -29.59
CA ILE A 351 -1.44 -9.71 -30.01
C ILE A 351 -1.68 -10.51 -31.30
N ASP A 352 -0.81 -10.37 -32.29
CA ASP A 352 -0.97 -11.03 -33.60
C ASP A 352 -0.81 -12.55 -33.48
N ASN A 353 0.11 -13.02 -32.64
CA ASN A 353 0.44 -14.44 -32.47
C ASN A 353 -0.37 -15.15 -31.38
N ARG A 354 -1.31 -14.45 -30.71
CA ARG A 354 -2.08 -15.00 -29.60
C ARG A 354 -2.90 -16.22 -30.00
N ARG A 355 -2.89 -17.21 -29.13
CA ARG A 355 -3.73 -18.42 -29.23
C ARG A 355 -4.46 -18.59 -27.91
N ILE A 356 -5.78 -18.65 -27.97
CA ILE A 356 -6.62 -18.80 -26.76
C ILE A 356 -7.25 -20.20 -26.79
N ARG A 357 -7.14 -20.93 -25.68
CA ARG A 357 -7.87 -22.16 -25.40
C ARG A 357 -8.53 -21.98 -24.04
N ASP A 358 -9.85 -22.12 -24.03
CA ASP A 358 -10.68 -21.78 -22.86
C ASP A 358 -10.37 -20.35 -22.39
N ASP A 359 -9.86 -20.15 -21.21
CA ASP A 359 -9.45 -18.87 -20.64
C ASP A 359 -7.93 -18.65 -20.59
N VAL A 360 -7.15 -19.52 -21.24
CA VAL A 360 -5.69 -19.48 -21.27
C VAL A 360 -5.19 -18.94 -22.62
N LEU A 361 -4.46 -17.83 -22.59
CA LEU A 361 -3.84 -17.22 -23.75
C LEU A 361 -2.34 -17.54 -23.79
N VAL A 362 -1.88 -18.07 -24.91
CA VAL A 362 -0.45 -18.31 -25.18
C VAL A 362 -0.02 -17.51 -26.40
N SER A 363 1.15 -16.87 -26.35
CA SER A 363 1.75 -16.18 -27.49
C SER A 363 3.26 -16.37 -27.57
N CYS A 364 3.76 -16.63 -28.79
CA CYS A 364 5.17 -16.70 -29.09
C CYS A 364 5.61 -15.43 -29.84
N LEU A 365 6.59 -14.70 -29.32
CA LEU A 365 7.14 -13.49 -29.95
C LEU A 365 8.22 -13.79 -31.02
N GLY A 366 8.66 -15.05 -31.11
CA GLY A 366 9.81 -15.40 -31.92
C GLY A 366 11.13 -15.02 -31.28
N GLU A 367 12.06 -14.47 -32.06
CA GLU A 367 13.34 -14.00 -31.52
C GLU A 367 13.19 -12.69 -30.76
N VAL A 368 13.70 -12.65 -29.52
CA VAL A 368 13.59 -11.51 -28.61
C VAL A 368 14.97 -11.08 -28.13
N SER A 369 15.17 -9.76 -28.03
CA SER A 369 16.36 -9.15 -27.46
C SER A 369 16.13 -8.60 -26.06
N ASP A 370 14.88 -8.24 -25.74
CA ASP A 370 14.45 -7.70 -24.44
C ASP A 370 13.50 -8.68 -23.76
N ARG A 371 13.90 -9.19 -22.60
CA ARG A 371 13.10 -10.13 -21.80
C ARG A 371 11.96 -9.44 -21.05
N ASP A 372 12.15 -8.17 -20.70
CA ASP A 372 11.14 -7.41 -19.96
C ASP A 372 9.90 -7.17 -20.83
N ALA A 373 10.06 -7.16 -22.15
CA ALA A 373 8.95 -7.05 -23.08
C ALA A 373 7.99 -8.26 -23.02
N LEU A 374 8.49 -9.46 -22.64
CA LEU A 374 7.65 -10.65 -22.47
C LEU A 374 6.68 -10.49 -21.28
N ALA A 375 7.20 -9.99 -20.17
CA ALA A 375 6.40 -9.74 -18.97
C ALA A 375 5.32 -8.68 -19.23
N GLN A 376 5.70 -7.55 -19.85
CA GLN A 376 4.75 -6.48 -20.19
C GLN A 376 3.69 -6.95 -21.19
N ALA A 377 4.07 -7.76 -22.20
CA ALA A 377 3.10 -8.33 -23.13
C ALA A 377 2.14 -9.30 -22.42
N ALA A 378 2.62 -10.09 -21.45
CA ALA A 378 1.76 -10.97 -20.66
C ALA A 378 0.76 -10.18 -19.79
N ASP A 379 1.21 -9.09 -19.16
CA ASP A 379 0.36 -8.21 -18.35
C ASP A 379 -0.76 -7.58 -19.21
N HIS A 380 -0.41 -6.99 -20.36
CA HIS A 380 -1.40 -6.38 -21.27
C HIS A 380 -2.38 -7.37 -21.89
N LEU A 381 -1.94 -8.59 -22.18
CA LEU A 381 -2.82 -9.62 -22.73
C LEU A 381 -3.78 -10.20 -21.68
N LEU A 382 -3.44 -10.10 -20.39
CA LEU A 382 -4.31 -10.51 -19.29
C LEU A 382 -5.53 -9.58 -19.12
N ASP A 383 -5.48 -8.36 -19.67
CA ASP A 383 -6.61 -7.43 -19.66
C ASP A 383 -7.71 -7.75 -20.68
N LEU A 384 -7.50 -8.78 -21.52
CA LEU A 384 -8.52 -9.25 -22.46
C LEU A 384 -9.69 -9.91 -21.70
N GLU A 385 -10.92 -9.64 -22.17
CA GLU A 385 -12.12 -10.29 -21.67
C GLU A 385 -12.01 -11.82 -21.83
N GLU A 386 -12.48 -12.57 -20.84
CA GLU A 386 -12.50 -14.04 -20.82
C GLU A 386 -11.10 -14.69 -20.75
N VAL A 387 -10.01 -13.93 -20.48
CA VAL A 387 -8.66 -14.45 -20.26
C VAL A 387 -8.34 -14.35 -18.77
N SER A 388 -8.03 -15.48 -18.15
CA SER A 388 -7.59 -15.55 -16.75
C SER A 388 -6.12 -15.94 -16.59
N VAL A 389 -5.50 -16.49 -17.65
CA VAL A 389 -4.10 -16.87 -17.68
C VAL A 389 -3.45 -16.44 -19.00
N THR A 390 -2.29 -15.80 -18.93
CA THR A 390 -1.45 -15.48 -20.08
C THR A 390 -0.07 -16.13 -19.97
N PHE A 391 0.47 -16.61 -21.08
CA PHE A 391 1.80 -17.16 -21.19
C PHE A 391 2.45 -16.62 -22.47
N VAL A 392 3.44 -15.74 -22.29
CA VAL A 392 4.17 -15.12 -23.41
C VAL A 392 5.61 -15.57 -23.37
N PHE A 393 6.14 -16.01 -24.50
CA PHE A 393 7.51 -16.47 -24.59
C PHE A 393 8.19 -16.08 -25.90
N GLY A 394 9.50 -16.09 -25.88
CA GLY A 394 10.36 -15.86 -27.03
C GLY A 394 11.74 -16.49 -26.80
N PHE A 395 12.62 -16.45 -27.78
CA PHE A 395 13.92 -17.08 -27.69
C PHE A 395 15.04 -16.17 -28.24
N THR A 396 16.27 -16.34 -27.73
CA THR A 396 17.43 -15.53 -28.15
C THR A 396 18.18 -16.09 -29.35
N GLY A 397 17.74 -17.18 -29.93
CA GLY A 397 18.32 -17.88 -31.09
C GLY A 397 17.66 -19.23 -31.25
N THR A 398 17.87 -19.83 -32.40
CA THR A 398 17.32 -21.16 -32.76
C THR A 398 18.40 -22.24 -32.84
N ASP A 399 19.59 -21.98 -32.31
CA ASP A 399 20.70 -22.93 -32.18
C ASP A 399 20.78 -23.50 -30.74
N GLU A 400 21.73 -24.41 -30.51
CA GLU A 400 21.94 -25.08 -29.22
C GLU A 400 22.31 -24.10 -28.08
N GLU A 401 22.85 -22.91 -28.42
CA GLU A 401 23.21 -21.86 -27.44
C GLU A 401 22.05 -20.94 -27.12
N GLY A 402 20.95 -21.00 -27.90
CA GLY A 402 19.73 -20.22 -27.68
C GLY A 402 19.03 -20.57 -26.38
N VAL A 403 18.28 -19.63 -25.84
CA VAL A 403 17.48 -19.80 -24.63
C VAL A 403 16.07 -19.26 -24.88
N VAL A 404 15.07 -20.07 -24.57
CA VAL A 404 13.68 -19.62 -24.49
C VAL A 404 13.46 -18.96 -23.13
N TYR A 405 12.90 -17.76 -23.16
CA TYR A 405 12.42 -17.03 -21.99
C TYR A 405 10.89 -16.97 -22.03
N ALA A 406 10.26 -17.22 -20.90
CA ALA A 406 8.80 -17.16 -20.79
C ALA A 406 8.37 -16.40 -19.55
N SER A 407 7.26 -15.69 -19.69
CA SER A 407 6.56 -15.00 -18.61
C SER A 407 5.09 -15.40 -18.61
N ALA A 408 4.56 -15.76 -17.44
CA ALA A 408 3.16 -16.09 -17.23
C ALA A 408 2.52 -15.18 -16.18
N ARG A 409 1.24 -14.89 -16.37
CA ARG A 409 0.39 -14.13 -15.45
C ARG A 409 -0.95 -14.82 -15.27
N ALA A 410 -1.52 -14.69 -14.08
CA ALA A 410 -2.88 -15.17 -13.78
C ALA A 410 -3.66 -14.17 -12.94
N ARG A 411 -4.98 -14.14 -13.13
CA ARG A 411 -5.90 -13.29 -12.38
C ARG A 411 -7.22 -14.01 -12.13
N GLY A 412 -7.69 -13.99 -10.87
CA GLY A 412 -9.01 -14.51 -10.53
C GLY A 412 -9.19 -16.03 -10.65
N THR A 413 -8.09 -16.80 -10.60
CA THR A 413 -8.07 -18.27 -10.66
C THR A 413 -7.45 -18.85 -9.39
N GLU A 414 -7.79 -20.10 -9.06
CA GLU A 414 -7.17 -20.87 -7.96
C GLU A 414 -5.85 -21.55 -8.39
N LEU A 415 -5.40 -21.31 -9.61
CA LEU A 415 -4.19 -21.89 -10.18
C LEU A 415 -2.92 -21.28 -9.54
N ASP A 416 -1.95 -22.13 -9.17
CA ASP A 416 -0.58 -21.72 -8.85
C ASP A 416 0.31 -21.81 -10.10
N LEU A 417 0.59 -20.62 -10.71
CA LEU A 417 1.44 -20.55 -11.90
C LEU A 417 2.87 -21.03 -11.64
N GLY A 418 3.40 -20.77 -10.44
CA GLY A 418 4.74 -21.22 -10.08
C GLY A 418 4.84 -22.75 -10.05
N GLU A 419 3.80 -23.45 -9.59
CA GLU A 419 3.71 -24.91 -9.65
C GLU A 419 3.51 -25.40 -11.08
N ALA A 420 2.58 -24.81 -11.82
CA ALA A 420 2.32 -25.17 -13.22
C ALA A 420 3.55 -25.02 -14.12
N LEU A 421 4.31 -23.93 -13.98
CA LEU A 421 5.54 -23.76 -14.78
C LEU A 421 6.65 -24.74 -14.37
N ARG A 422 6.77 -25.07 -13.08
CA ARG A 422 7.71 -26.11 -12.63
C ARG A 422 7.35 -27.47 -13.25
N ASP A 423 6.07 -27.83 -13.24
CA ASP A 423 5.59 -29.09 -13.83
C ASP A 423 5.84 -29.13 -15.35
N ALA A 424 5.60 -28.03 -16.06
CA ALA A 424 5.84 -27.93 -17.49
C ALA A 424 7.32 -28.00 -17.86
N PHE A 425 8.20 -27.30 -17.13
CA PHE A 425 9.53 -26.98 -17.65
C PHE A 425 10.72 -27.35 -16.75
N ALA A 426 10.54 -27.73 -15.48
CA ALA A 426 11.66 -28.02 -14.57
C ALA A 426 12.57 -29.18 -15.04
N GLN A 427 12.06 -30.06 -15.92
CA GLN A 427 12.84 -31.16 -16.48
C GLN A 427 13.74 -30.75 -17.65
N VAL A 428 13.45 -29.61 -18.30
CA VAL A 428 14.14 -29.13 -19.50
C VAL A 428 14.78 -27.76 -19.32
N GLY A 429 14.59 -27.11 -18.19
CA GLY A 429 15.10 -25.78 -17.91
C GLY A 429 14.92 -25.38 -16.46
N SER A 430 14.94 -24.09 -16.19
CA SER A 430 14.60 -23.49 -14.90
C SER A 430 13.23 -22.83 -15.00
N ALA A 431 12.33 -23.11 -14.05
CA ALA A 431 11.00 -22.53 -14.01
C ALA A 431 10.51 -22.38 -12.56
N GLY A 432 9.69 -21.34 -12.32
CA GLY A 432 9.10 -21.08 -11.02
C GLY A 432 8.52 -19.68 -10.92
N GLY A 433 8.02 -19.35 -9.73
CA GLY A 433 7.35 -18.08 -9.44
C GLY A 433 6.33 -18.25 -8.32
N HIS A 434 5.41 -17.31 -8.25
CA HIS A 434 4.28 -17.24 -7.33
C HIS A 434 2.99 -17.73 -8.00
N ALA A 435 1.88 -17.71 -7.25
CA ALA A 435 0.60 -18.20 -7.76
C ALA A 435 0.07 -17.40 -8.96
N ASP A 436 0.30 -16.09 -8.98
CA ASP A 436 -0.21 -15.14 -9.97
C ASP A 436 0.80 -14.72 -11.05
N MET A 437 2.10 -14.98 -10.82
CA MET A 437 3.16 -14.68 -11.78
C MET A 437 4.29 -15.71 -11.73
N ALA A 438 4.76 -16.13 -12.89
CA ALA A 438 5.85 -17.09 -12.99
C ALA A 438 6.65 -16.91 -14.28
N GLY A 439 7.88 -17.46 -14.30
CA GLY A 439 8.76 -17.41 -15.45
C GLY A 439 9.49 -18.72 -15.69
N ALA A 440 9.98 -18.89 -16.91
CA ALA A 440 10.81 -20.03 -17.28
C ALA A 440 11.97 -19.61 -18.19
N GLN A 441 13.08 -20.34 -18.06
CA GLN A 441 14.26 -20.26 -18.93
C GLN A 441 14.63 -21.66 -19.38
N ILE A 442 14.59 -21.90 -20.68
CA ILE A 442 14.75 -23.24 -21.23
C ILE A 442 15.83 -23.18 -22.32
N PRO A 443 16.96 -23.91 -22.21
CA PRO A 443 17.93 -24.01 -23.28
C PRO A 443 17.28 -24.60 -24.53
N VAL A 444 17.44 -23.94 -25.68
CA VAL A 444 16.85 -24.35 -26.95
C VAL A 444 17.29 -25.75 -27.34
N GLY A 445 18.57 -26.11 -27.11
CA GLY A 445 19.09 -27.45 -27.38
C GLY A 445 18.41 -28.59 -26.59
N MET A 446 17.55 -28.27 -25.59
CA MET A 446 16.70 -29.27 -24.92
C MET A 446 15.34 -29.47 -25.60
N LEU A 447 14.99 -28.65 -26.57
CA LEU A 447 13.68 -28.62 -27.26
C LEU A 447 13.73 -29.03 -28.70
N ILE A 448 14.88 -28.89 -29.40
CA ILE A 448 15.07 -29.13 -30.82
C ILE A 448 16.18 -30.15 -31.07
N ASP A 449 16.14 -30.78 -32.24
CA ASP A 449 17.27 -31.57 -32.79
C ASP A 449 18.08 -30.69 -33.76
N PRO A 450 19.42 -30.85 -33.82
CA PRO A 450 20.26 -30.13 -34.77
C PRO A 450 19.84 -30.26 -36.27
N ASP A 451 19.09 -31.31 -36.59
CA ASP A 451 18.62 -31.60 -37.95
C ASP A 451 17.20 -31.06 -38.27
N ASP A 452 16.58 -30.33 -37.35
CA ASP A 452 15.24 -29.75 -37.57
C ASP A 452 15.26 -28.68 -38.66
N GLU A 453 14.39 -28.85 -39.69
CA GLU A 453 14.31 -27.91 -40.83
C GLU A 453 13.70 -26.53 -40.43
N GLU A 454 12.83 -26.49 -39.41
CA GLU A 454 12.14 -25.30 -38.94
C GLU A 454 12.18 -25.20 -37.41
N PRO A 455 13.35 -24.93 -36.79
CA PRO A 455 13.50 -24.97 -35.32
C PRO A 455 12.60 -24.00 -34.58
N ALA A 456 12.33 -22.80 -35.10
CA ALA A 456 11.42 -21.85 -34.49
C ALA A 456 9.99 -22.38 -34.33
N THR A 457 9.50 -23.10 -35.36
CA THR A 457 8.16 -23.74 -35.33
C THR A 457 8.10 -24.87 -34.31
N VAL A 458 9.18 -25.64 -34.17
CA VAL A 458 9.30 -26.74 -33.20
C VAL A 458 9.31 -26.16 -31.78
N ILE A 459 10.13 -25.11 -31.50
CA ILE A 459 10.17 -24.43 -30.20
C ILE A 459 8.78 -23.94 -29.84
N GLU A 460 8.11 -23.22 -30.75
CA GLU A 460 6.77 -22.69 -30.50
C GLU A 460 5.78 -23.80 -30.15
N ALA A 461 5.76 -24.88 -30.92
CA ALA A 461 4.83 -25.97 -30.70
C ALA A 461 5.10 -26.71 -29.38
N VAL A 462 6.37 -27.03 -29.09
CA VAL A 462 6.74 -27.78 -27.88
C VAL A 462 6.48 -26.98 -26.62
N VAL A 463 6.87 -25.71 -26.59
CA VAL A 463 6.67 -24.86 -25.41
C VAL A 463 5.18 -24.62 -25.16
N THR A 464 4.40 -24.32 -26.20
CA THR A 464 2.96 -24.11 -26.11
C THR A 464 2.22 -25.34 -25.57
N GLU A 465 2.49 -26.52 -26.15
CA GLU A 465 1.77 -27.74 -25.72
C GLU A 465 2.17 -28.17 -24.30
N ARG A 466 3.45 -28.05 -23.91
CA ARG A 466 3.87 -28.35 -22.54
C ARG A 466 3.15 -27.47 -21.50
N PHE A 467 2.96 -26.20 -21.82
CA PHE A 467 2.23 -25.28 -20.93
C PHE A 467 0.76 -25.66 -20.84
N TYR A 468 0.08 -25.90 -21.95
CA TYR A 468 -1.31 -26.35 -21.94
C TYR A 468 -1.50 -27.71 -21.24
N ASP A 469 -0.56 -28.64 -21.44
CA ASP A 469 -0.62 -29.96 -20.77
C ASP A 469 -0.51 -29.81 -19.24
N ALA A 470 0.35 -28.91 -18.75
CA ALA A 470 0.49 -28.64 -17.32
C ALA A 470 -0.77 -28.00 -16.69
N LEU A 471 -1.57 -27.29 -17.48
CA LEU A 471 -2.84 -26.71 -17.06
C LEU A 471 -4.06 -27.63 -17.32
N GLU A 472 -3.83 -28.87 -17.82
CA GLU A 472 -4.88 -29.83 -18.23
C GLU A 472 -5.86 -29.27 -19.27
N VAL A 473 -5.43 -28.27 -20.05
CA VAL A 473 -6.21 -27.67 -21.13
C VAL A 473 -6.16 -28.57 -22.39
N GLY A 474 -7.29 -28.96 -22.88
CA GLY A 474 -7.41 -29.98 -23.93
C GLY A 474 -6.62 -29.68 -25.24
N PRO A 475 -5.99 -30.68 -25.88
CA PRO A 475 -5.07 -30.49 -26.99
C PRO A 475 -5.74 -29.96 -28.27
N ASN A 476 -5.05 -29.04 -28.96
CA ASN A 476 -5.47 -28.63 -30.29
C ASN A 476 -5.06 -29.72 -31.32
N ARG A 477 -6.00 -30.16 -32.16
CA ARG A 477 -5.80 -31.22 -33.16
C ARG A 477 -4.63 -30.95 -34.13
N ALA A 478 -4.21 -29.70 -34.32
CA ALA A 478 -3.09 -29.33 -35.19
C ALA A 478 -1.73 -29.57 -34.51
N ALA A 479 -1.60 -29.32 -33.22
CA ALA A 479 -0.37 -29.54 -32.46
C ALA A 479 -0.13 -31.04 -32.18
N ALA A 480 -1.16 -31.82 -31.97
CA ALA A 480 -1.07 -33.28 -31.85
C ALA A 480 -0.39 -33.95 -33.08
N ALA A 481 -0.46 -33.30 -34.27
CA ALA A 481 0.20 -33.82 -35.48
C ALA A 481 1.73 -33.56 -35.49
N VAL A 482 2.22 -32.53 -34.81
CA VAL A 482 3.64 -32.24 -34.62
C VAL A 482 4.23 -33.16 -33.55
N TYR A 483 3.50 -33.36 -32.45
CA TYR A 483 3.88 -34.31 -31.40
C TYR A 483 3.97 -35.76 -31.89
N ALA A 484 3.09 -36.16 -32.81
CA ALA A 484 3.09 -37.51 -33.39
C ALA A 484 4.26 -37.75 -34.37
N ARG A 485 4.98 -36.70 -34.78
CA ARG A 485 6.15 -36.80 -35.63
C ARG A 485 7.48 -36.80 -34.88
N SER A 486 7.51 -36.28 -33.65
CA SER A 486 8.70 -36.32 -32.82
C SER A 486 8.63 -37.50 -31.85
N ASP A 487 9.22 -38.64 -32.23
CA ASP A 487 9.59 -39.73 -31.30
C ASP A 487 10.67 -39.27 -30.28
N TYR A 488 10.67 -37.99 -29.93
CA TYR A 488 11.77 -37.27 -29.27
C TYR A 488 11.90 -37.53 -27.78
N PHE A 489 10.90 -38.09 -27.14
CA PHE A 489 11.02 -38.43 -25.73
C PHE A 489 11.02 -39.95 -25.57
N GLY A 490 12.21 -40.52 -25.56
CA GLY A 490 12.44 -41.92 -25.26
C GLY A 490 11.74 -42.29 -23.94
N THR A 491 10.76 -43.15 -24.05
CA THR A 491 10.03 -43.75 -22.97
C THR A 491 10.94 -44.53 -22.02
N ASN A 492 11.39 -43.91 -20.95
CA ASN A 492 11.85 -44.60 -19.77
C ASN A 492 10.94 -44.23 -18.60
N GLY A 493 9.80 -44.87 -18.52
CA GLY A 493 8.84 -44.74 -17.42
C GLY A 493 7.50 -45.37 -17.83
N GLY A 494 7.41 -46.69 -17.74
CA GLY A 494 6.24 -47.42 -18.20
C GLY A 494 4.96 -47.12 -17.46
N TYR A 495 4.00 -46.56 -18.12
CA TYR A 495 2.60 -46.76 -17.82
C TYR A 495 2.03 -47.79 -18.79
N ARG A 496 1.75 -49.01 -18.28
CA ARG A 496 1.00 -50.05 -18.99
C ARG A 496 -0.44 -49.60 -19.08
N ALA A 497 -0.89 -49.26 -20.27
CA ALA A 497 -2.31 -49.28 -20.61
C ALA A 497 -2.85 -50.71 -20.48
N ALA A 498 -3.83 -50.93 -19.69
CA ALA A 498 -4.57 -52.17 -19.59
C ALA A 498 -5.43 -52.32 -20.82
N GLY A 499 -5.06 -53.30 -21.66
CA GLY A 499 -5.80 -53.69 -22.86
C GLY A 499 -7.10 -54.40 -22.48
N ASN A 500 -8.15 -54.08 -23.20
CA ASN A 500 -9.39 -54.84 -23.30
C ASN A 500 -9.10 -56.29 -23.77
N GLY A 501 -9.49 -57.26 -22.99
CA GLY A 501 -9.54 -58.66 -23.33
C GLY A 501 -10.91 -59.20 -22.99
N ASP A 502 -11.68 -59.46 -24.02
CA ASP A 502 -12.93 -60.25 -23.94
C ASP A 502 -12.66 -61.64 -23.36
N GLY A 503 -13.55 -62.11 -22.49
CA GLY A 503 -13.49 -63.45 -21.94
C GLY A 503 -14.73 -63.81 -21.10
N ASP A 504 -15.70 -64.42 -21.77
CA ASP A 504 -16.85 -65.14 -21.23
C ASP A 504 -16.53 -66.04 -20.03
N GLY A 505 -17.46 -66.16 -19.09
CA GLY A 505 -17.43 -67.24 -18.10
C GLY A 505 -18.38 -67.06 -16.91
N ASP A 506 -19.60 -67.63 -17.10
CA ASP A 506 -20.60 -67.99 -16.07
C ASP A 506 -20.03 -68.46 -14.72
N ARG A 507 -20.63 -68.04 -13.62
CA ARG A 507 -21.31 -68.93 -12.63
C ARG A 507 -21.73 -68.21 -11.33
N ASP A 508 -23.03 -68.24 -11.13
CA ASP A 508 -23.85 -68.51 -9.91
C ASP A 508 -23.19 -68.41 -8.52
N GLY A 509 -23.88 -67.74 -7.62
CA GLY A 509 -23.65 -67.78 -6.17
C GLY A 509 -24.49 -66.78 -5.39
N GLU A 510 -25.68 -67.25 -5.00
CA GLU A 510 -26.66 -66.67 -4.06
C GLU A 510 -26.04 -66.31 -2.69
N GLY A 511 -26.68 -65.39 -2.00
CA GLY A 511 -26.62 -65.32 -0.54
C GLY A 511 -26.85 -63.93 0.08
N ASP A 512 -28.09 -63.68 0.33
CA ASP A 512 -28.77 -63.19 1.55
C ASP A 512 -28.30 -61.90 2.28
N THR A 513 -29.18 -60.97 2.23
CA THR A 513 -30.14 -60.38 3.23
C THR A 513 -29.59 -59.69 4.47
N ASP A 514 -30.32 -58.63 4.75
CA ASP A 514 -30.57 -57.90 6.01
C ASP A 514 -29.62 -56.70 6.26
N GLY A 515 -30.05 -55.45 6.43
CA GLY A 515 -31.35 -54.97 6.88
C GLY A 515 -31.07 -53.78 7.82
N LEU A 516 -31.96 -52.81 7.84
CA LEU A 516 -32.09 -51.72 8.80
C LEU A 516 -31.32 -50.43 8.44
N GLY A 517 -31.89 -49.34 8.06
CA GLY A 517 -33.01 -48.58 8.60
C GLY A 517 -32.51 -47.25 9.11
N PRO A 518 -33.13 -46.10 8.82
CA PRO A 518 -32.55 -44.76 9.04
C PRO A 518 -32.82 -44.26 10.46
N MET A 519 -31.96 -43.41 10.96
CA MET A 519 -32.25 -42.59 12.16
C MET A 519 -32.09 -41.11 11.88
N ASP A 520 -33.15 -40.45 12.27
CA ASP A 520 -33.48 -39.04 12.29
C ASP A 520 -32.48 -38.12 12.98
N GLY A 521 -32.40 -36.93 12.46
CA GLY A 521 -32.57 -35.59 12.94
C GLY A 521 -32.10 -35.19 14.35
N VAL A 522 -31.21 -34.19 14.40
CA VAL A 522 -31.19 -33.21 15.50
C VAL A 522 -30.83 -31.83 14.90
N GLU A 523 -31.79 -30.91 14.98
CA GLU A 523 -31.60 -29.48 14.82
C GLU A 523 -30.83 -28.87 16.01
N PRO A 524 -30.07 -27.78 15.84
CA PRO A 524 -29.51 -27.07 16.97
C PRO A 524 -30.46 -25.97 17.47
N ASP A 525 -30.61 -25.92 18.78
CA ASP A 525 -31.27 -24.87 19.53
C ASP A 525 -30.44 -23.57 19.48
N VAL A 526 -31.18 -22.47 19.31
CA VAL A 526 -30.82 -21.08 19.53
C VAL A 526 -31.07 -20.78 21.00
N ASP A 527 -30.11 -20.12 21.73
CA ASP A 527 -30.38 -19.04 22.67
C ASP A 527 -29.11 -18.67 23.49
N ASP A 528 -28.88 -17.35 23.51
CA ASP A 528 -28.22 -16.34 24.34
C ASP A 528 -26.96 -15.72 23.79
#